data_851a13373737760bb77f61c133e86269
#
_entry.id   851a13373737760bb77f61c133e86269
#
_cell.length_a   1.000
_cell.length_b   1.000
_cell.length_c   1.000
_cell.angle_alpha   90.00
_cell.angle_beta   90.00
_cell.angle_gamma   90.00
#
_symmetry.space_group_name_H-M   'P 1'
#
loop_
_entity.id
_entity.type
_entity.pdbx_description
1 polymer ?
#
loop_
_entity_poly.entity_id
_entity_poly.type
_entity_poly.pdbx_seq_one_letter_code
_entity_poly.pdbx_strand_id
1 'polypeptide(L)'
;MSLTALIQFRRFRIFSLYPQRERLFVRKIIVLLLAACGFGSSVLAQGLAGDWIGEMNGSFKVRIHFERVSSGFKGVLINPSGNETVLDQITSDGTHLHFAVDKLNLSYDGVWSEEESAWKGSLKFQQNYPLVLKRATAEEMAPAAHKRPQEDAINAGPAPYAQREVRFNNFAGHNQLSGTLSLPNGEGPFPGVVLVSGTGHNTRDEDVWGHKVFLVLADALNRKGFAVLRYDKRGVGGSSGDYDAATTADFASDAEAAVAWLRTQTQIDASRVGVLGHSEGGIIAPAVAAADKSVAFVVMIAGPCIRGDKLFVLQSAMTAKAYGAPDGYIASRKVFDQELYSAILSAPSELDALDRARELVAKGVAGKIVDANEAETLPKDVSRPWERYFLAYDPAPTLARLTVPVLALNGSLDVQVPAKENLAAAREALKKNSKATVMELAGMNHLLQEAKTGAPNEYNDIEETMSPTALKIITDWLSENVLRRGHEPTS
;
A
#
# COMPACT_ATOMS: atom_id res chain seq x y z
N MET A 1 -10.26 42.19 20.18
CA MET A 1 -9.35 42.45 21.31
C MET A 1 -8.95 41.04 21.76
N SER A 2 -7.83 40.56 21.26
CA SER A 2 -6.49 40.59 21.87
C SER A 2 -6.34 39.48 22.90
N LEU A 3 -5.53 38.44 22.73
CA LEU A 3 -4.08 38.31 22.76
C LEU A 3 -3.74 36.92 22.15
N THR A 4 -3.19 36.73 21.03
CA THR A 4 -1.85 36.94 20.47
C THR A 4 -0.68 36.46 21.33
N ALA A 5 0.01 35.50 20.73
CA ALA A 5 1.44 35.48 20.49
C ALA A 5 2.38 34.67 21.40
N LEU A 6 3.26 34.02 20.70
CA LEU A 6 4.64 33.66 20.98
C LEU A 6 4.90 32.41 21.88
N ILE A 7 5.51 31.38 21.32
CA ILE A 7 6.97 31.25 21.33
C ILE A 7 7.43 30.31 20.20
N GLN A 8 8.13 30.93 19.25
CA GLN A 8 9.13 30.26 18.39
C GLN A 8 10.49 30.25 19.09
N PHE A 9 11.39 29.42 18.56
CA PHE A 9 12.85 29.32 18.78
C PHE A 9 13.29 28.37 19.90
N ARG A 10 14.27 27.46 19.69
CA ARG A 10 15.51 27.52 18.90
C ARG A 10 16.09 26.14 18.63
N ARG A 11 16.54 25.93 17.40
CA ARG A 11 17.65 24.99 17.08
C ARG A 11 18.94 25.52 17.72
N PHE A 12 19.73 24.67 18.34
CA PHE A 12 21.17 24.84 18.42
C PHE A 12 21.88 23.51 18.22
N ARG A 13 22.61 23.44 17.10
CA ARG A 13 23.74 22.53 16.91
C ARG A 13 24.87 22.97 17.84
N ILE A 14 25.49 22.05 18.57
CA ILE A 14 26.90 22.20 18.98
C ILE A 14 27.62 20.93 18.55
N PHE A 15 28.55 21.15 17.67
CA PHE A 15 29.55 20.21 17.19
C PHE A 15 30.72 20.15 18.18
N SER A 16 31.25 18.91 18.35
CA SER A 16 32.68 18.58 18.38
C SER A 16 33.53 19.00 19.59
N LEU A 17 34.22 18.02 20.00
CA LEU A 17 35.57 17.91 20.58
C LEU A 17 35.59 17.24 21.95
N TYR A 18 35.88 15.90 21.93
CA TYR A 18 36.87 15.30 22.83
C TYR A 18 37.19 13.87 22.37
N PRO A 19 38.49 13.45 22.44
CA PRO A 19 39.00 12.28 21.72
C PRO A 19 38.73 10.96 22.41
N GLN A 20 38.59 9.92 21.61
CA GLN A 20 38.57 8.52 22.01
C GLN A 20 39.89 8.13 22.72
N ARG A 21 39.96 8.13 24.04
CA ARG A 21 41.00 7.42 24.79
C ARG A 21 40.84 7.36 26.32
N GLU A 22 39.62 7.31 26.87
CA GLU A 22 39.46 7.04 28.33
C GLU A 22 38.16 6.30 28.71
N ARG A 23 37.82 5.23 28.00
CA ARG A 23 36.67 4.38 28.37
C ARG A 23 37.07 2.94 28.75
N LEU A 24 38.30 2.70 29.15
CA LEU A 24 38.79 1.37 29.46
C LEU A 24 39.30 1.20 30.90
N PHE A 25 39.08 2.13 31.84
CA PHE A 25 39.67 2.02 33.19
C PHE A 25 38.71 2.12 34.39
N VAL A 26 37.38 2.11 34.19
CA VAL A 26 36.41 2.12 35.33
C VAL A 26 35.52 0.88 35.37
N ARG A 27 35.92 -0.22 34.73
CA ARG A 27 35.17 -1.47 34.74
C ARG A 27 35.78 -2.62 35.54
N LYS A 28 36.79 -2.35 36.41
CA LYS A 28 37.39 -3.38 37.30
C LYS A 28 37.67 -2.78 38.67
N ILE A 29 36.72 -2.59 39.51
CA ILE A 29 36.79 -2.56 41.01
C ILE A 29 35.36 -2.26 41.48
N ILE A 30 34.49 -3.23 41.59
CA ILE A 30 33.39 -3.43 42.54
C ILE A 30 32.86 -4.86 42.27
N VAL A 31 33.71 -5.83 42.56
CA VAL A 31 33.29 -7.21 42.86
C VAL A 31 34.21 -7.65 43.99
N LEU A 32 33.78 -7.41 45.21
CA LEU A 32 34.12 -8.13 46.44
C LEU A 32 33.75 -7.25 47.63
N LEU A 33 32.57 -7.48 48.15
CA LEU A 33 32.17 -7.31 49.55
C LEU A 33 30.64 -7.18 49.58
N LEU A 34 29.98 -8.30 49.76
CA LEU A 34 28.73 -8.49 50.49
C LEU A 34 28.29 -9.96 50.34
N ALA A 35 29.09 -10.83 50.92
CA ALA A 35 28.61 -12.15 51.33
C ALA A 35 28.37 -12.08 52.85
N ALA A 36 27.13 -12.16 53.20
CA ALA A 36 26.54 -12.50 54.49
C ALA A 36 25.48 -11.50 54.93
N CYS A 37 24.23 -11.81 54.63
CA CYS A 37 23.12 -11.76 55.59
C CYS A 37 21.79 -11.99 54.85
N GLY A 38 21.11 -13.05 55.26
CA GLY A 38 19.65 -13.07 55.10
C GLY A 38 19.10 -13.82 53.93
N PHE A 39 18.83 -15.09 54.09
CA PHE A 39 17.84 -15.84 53.30
C PHE A 39 16.50 -15.09 53.30
N GLY A 40 16.21 -14.41 52.21
CA GLY A 40 14.91 -13.96 51.81
C GLY A 40 14.83 -14.30 50.36
N SER A 41 14.03 -15.27 49.97
CA SER A 41 13.74 -15.61 48.57
C SER A 41 13.04 -14.41 47.95
N SER A 42 13.79 -13.41 47.49
CA SER A 42 13.30 -12.45 46.52
C SER A 42 13.30 -13.17 45.18
N VAL A 43 12.15 -13.70 44.81
CA VAL A 43 11.79 -13.97 43.40
C VAL A 43 12.17 -12.69 42.64
N LEU A 44 13.28 -12.75 41.94
CA LEU A 44 13.65 -11.71 41.00
C LEU A 44 12.53 -11.68 39.95
N ALA A 45 11.55 -10.81 40.15
CA ALA A 45 10.59 -10.47 39.10
C ALA A 45 11.41 -10.13 37.86
N GLN A 46 11.46 -11.04 36.90
CA GLN A 46 12.12 -10.78 35.63
C GLN A 46 11.43 -9.56 35.05
N GLY A 47 12.17 -8.45 34.97
CA GLY A 47 11.59 -7.18 34.62
C GLY A 47 10.91 -7.24 33.22
N LEU A 48 9.69 -6.77 33.12
CA LEU A 48 8.94 -6.71 31.85
C LEU A 48 9.71 -5.93 30.75
N ALA A 49 10.55 -4.96 31.16
CA ALA A 49 11.31 -4.14 30.22
C ALA A 49 12.18 -4.95 29.27
N GLY A 50 12.21 -4.56 27.99
CA GLY A 50 12.94 -5.21 26.91
C GLY A 50 12.00 -5.79 25.84
N ASP A 51 12.57 -6.63 25.00
CA ASP A 51 11.96 -7.13 23.79
C ASP A 51 11.26 -8.47 23.98
N TRP A 52 10.08 -8.59 23.40
CA TRP A 52 9.23 -9.77 23.49
C TRP A 52 8.68 -10.13 22.12
N ILE A 53 8.58 -11.44 21.85
CA ILE A 53 8.03 -11.98 20.63
C ILE A 53 7.07 -13.12 20.93
N GLY A 54 5.99 -13.18 20.19
CA GLY A 54 5.06 -14.31 20.17
C GLY A 54 4.57 -14.58 18.76
N GLU A 55 3.93 -15.73 18.61
CA GLU A 55 3.38 -16.14 17.31
C GLU A 55 1.89 -16.42 17.44
N MET A 56 1.11 -15.78 16.59
CA MET A 56 -0.34 -15.91 16.51
C MET A 56 -0.69 -16.75 15.29
N ASN A 57 -1.51 -17.79 15.47
CA ASN A 57 -1.95 -18.71 14.39
C ASN A 57 -0.82 -19.35 13.56
N GLY A 58 0.37 -19.57 14.16
CA GLY A 58 1.46 -20.28 13.50
C GLY A 58 2.15 -19.52 12.36
N SER A 59 1.87 -18.22 12.19
CA SER A 59 2.49 -17.44 11.12
C SER A 59 2.62 -15.94 11.39
N PHE A 60 1.79 -15.36 12.24
CA PHE A 60 1.85 -13.92 12.51
C PHE A 60 2.69 -13.62 13.73
N LYS A 61 3.87 -13.02 13.55
CA LYS A 61 4.77 -12.63 14.65
C LYS A 61 4.31 -11.33 15.28
N VAL A 62 4.04 -11.37 16.58
CA VAL A 62 3.76 -10.21 17.42
C VAL A 62 5.05 -9.82 18.12
N ARG A 63 5.57 -8.63 17.88
CA ARG A 63 6.78 -8.09 18.51
C ARG A 63 6.41 -6.92 19.39
N ILE A 64 6.93 -6.88 20.61
CA ILE A 64 6.63 -5.84 21.59
C ILE A 64 7.90 -5.41 22.28
N HIS A 65 8.10 -4.10 22.37
CA HIS A 65 9.17 -3.53 23.21
C HIS A 65 8.54 -2.82 24.40
N PHE A 66 9.01 -3.14 25.61
CA PHE A 66 8.62 -2.44 26.84
C PHE A 66 9.81 -1.68 27.43
N GLU A 67 9.59 -0.44 27.78
CA GLU A 67 10.54 0.43 28.47
C GLU A 67 10.04 0.73 29.88
N ARG A 68 10.92 0.67 30.88
CA ARG A 68 10.60 1.08 32.25
C ARG A 68 10.72 2.59 32.38
N VAL A 69 9.68 3.23 32.86
CA VAL A 69 9.64 4.67 33.13
C VAL A 69 9.28 4.91 34.60
N SER A 70 9.42 6.14 35.09
CA SER A 70 9.14 6.49 36.50
C SER A 70 7.71 6.18 36.95
N SER A 71 6.74 6.20 36.03
CA SER A 71 5.31 5.94 36.29
C SER A 71 4.85 4.52 35.97
N GLY A 72 5.76 3.58 35.65
CA GLY A 72 5.40 2.22 35.27
C GLY A 72 6.13 1.74 34.01
N PHE A 73 5.39 1.44 32.96
CA PHE A 73 5.94 1.00 31.68
C PHE A 73 5.36 1.80 30.51
N LYS A 74 6.19 2.00 29.52
CA LYS A 74 5.77 2.35 28.14
C LYS A 74 6.06 1.16 27.25
N GLY A 75 5.39 1.08 26.12
CA GLY A 75 5.66 0.04 25.14
C GLY A 75 5.13 0.34 23.76
N VAL A 76 5.67 -0.38 22.81
CA VAL A 76 5.24 -0.34 21.40
C VAL A 76 5.03 -1.73 20.88
N LEU A 77 3.97 -1.92 20.12
CA LEU A 77 3.74 -3.06 19.26
C LEU A 77 4.42 -2.78 17.93
N ILE A 78 5.26 -3.71 17.47
CA ILE A 78 6.02 -3.57 16.22
C ILE A 78 5.44 -4.54 15.20
N ASN A 79 4.92 -4.01 14.10
CA ASN A 79 4.37 -4.82 13.02
C ASN A 79 5.49 -5.49 12.18
N PRO A 80 5.18 -6.44 11.29
CA PRO A 80 6.18 -7.09 10.45
C PRO A 80 7.05 -6.13 9.62
N SER A 81 6.50 -4.99 9.21
CA SER A 81 7.23 -3.96 8.44
C SER A 81 8.08 -3.03 9.31
N GLY A 82 8.10 -3.22 10.63
CA GLY A 82 8.88 -2.39 11.56
C GLY A 82 8.18 -1.11 12.02
N ASN A 83 6.92 -0.88 11.63
CA ASN A 83 6.18 0.27 12.12
C ASN A 83 5.72 0.05 13.57
N GLU A 84 5.89 1.08 14.39
CA GLU A 84 5.57 1.06 15.80
C GLU A 84 4.17 1.61 16.07
N THR A 85 3.44 0.91 16.95
CA THR A 85 2.17 1.36 17.50
C THR A 85 2.30 1.45 19.02
N VAL A 86 2.08 2.62 19.59
CA VAL A 86 2.17 2.84 21.04
C VAL A 86 1.07 2.07 21.75
N LEU A 87 1.43 1.41 22.86
CA LEU A 87 0.50 0.76 23.77
C LEU A 87 -0.11 1.84 24.68
N ASP A 88 -1.44 1.93 24.71
CA ASP A 88 -2.17 2.96 25.47
C ASP A 88 -2.25 2.61 26.96
N GLN A 89 -2.35 1.31 27.30
CA GLN A 89 -2.45 0.81 28.65
C GLN A 89 -1.44 -0.33 28.86
N ILE A 90 -0.68 -0.28 29.95
CA ILE A 90 0.24 -1.36 30.35
C ILE A 90 0.20 -1.52 31.85
N THR A 91 -0.15 -2.71 32.34
CA THR A 91 -0.07 -3.07 33.75
C THR A 91 0.61 -4.41 33.93
N SER A 92 1.51 -4.50 34.91
CA SER A 92 2.11 -5.77 35.31
C SER A 92 2.46 -5.75 36.79
N ASP A 93 2.10 -6.81 37.50
CA ASP A 93 2.47 -7.08 38.89
C ASP A 93 3.60 -8.12 39.02
N GLY A 94 4.18 -8.54 37.87
CA GLY A 94 5.20 -9.58 37.80
C GLY A 94 4.63 -10.98 37.59
N THR A 95 3.36 -11.20 37.86
CA THR A 95 2.66 -12.47 37.62
C THR A 95 1.58 -12.34 36.52
N HIS A 96 0.99 -11.17 36.39
CA HIS A 96 0.03 -10.84 35.38
C HIS A 96 0.58 -9.72 34.51
N LEU A 97 0.30 -9.79 33.21
CA LEU A 97 0.59 -8.76 32.22
C LEU A 97 -0.68 -8.44 31.44
N HIS A 98 -1.06 -7.18 31.47
CA HIS A 98 -2.08 -6.62 30.58
C HIS A 98 -1.48 -5.48 29.76
N PHE A 99 -1.81 -5.41 28.48
CA PHE A 99 -1.60 -4.23 27.67
C PHE A 99 -2.72 -4.07 26.63
N ALA A 100 -2.93 -2.84 26.16
CA ALA A 100 -3.94 -2.54 25.14
C ALA A 100 -3.45 -1.49 24.12
N VAL A 101 -4.07 -1.53 22.95
CA VAL A 101 -4.03 -0.48 21.91
C VAL A 101 -5.47 -0.13 21.61
N ASP A 102 -5.97 0.92 22.25
CA ASP A 102 -7.39 1.27 22.25
C ASP A 102 -7.93 1.52 20.83
N LYS A 103 -7.16 2.25 20.01
CA LYS A 103 -7.51 2.55 18.61
C LYS A 103 -7.63 1.32 17.70
N LEU A 104 -7.04 0.18 18.12
CA LEU A 104 -7.13 -1.10 17.38
C LEU A 104 -8.09 -2.08 18.05
N ASN A 105 -8.74 -1.70 19.16
CA ASN A 105 -9.48 -2.62 20.02
C ASN A 105 -8.71 -3.92 20.31
N LEU A 106 -7.39 -3.76 20.50
CA LEU A 106 -6.46 -4.83 20.75
C LEU A 106 -6.13 -4.83 22.25
N SER A 107 -6.21 -5.99 22.91
CA SER A 107 -5.72 -6.16 24.26
C SER A 107 -5.09 -7.53 24.45
N TYR A 108 -4.16 -7.61 25.38
CA TYR A 108 -3.52 -8.85 25.80
C TYR A 108 -3.66 -9.01 27.31
N ASP A 109 -4.03 -10.22 27.71
CA ASP A 109 -4.05 -10.65 29.10
C ASP A 109 -3.26 -11.95 29.24
N GLY A 110 -2.22 -11.94 30.05
CA GLY A 110 -1.33 -13.09 30.23
C GLY A 110 -0.82 -13.26 31.65
N VAL A 111 -0.40 -14.48 31.94
CA VAL A 111 0.17 -14.91 33.23
C VAL A 111 1.60 -15.39 32.97
N TRP A 112 2.50 -15.06 33.88
CA TRP A 112 3.89 -15.51 33.81
C TRP A 112 3.99 -17.02 34.07
N SER A 113 4.70 -17.73 33.21
CA SER A 113 5.05 -19.13 33.34
C SER A 113 6.54 -19.26 33.63
N GLU A 114 6.89 -19.65 34.85
CA GLU A 114 8.29 -19.89 35.24
C GLU A 114 8.91 -21.04 34.44
N GLU A 115 8.12 -22.09 34.15
CA GLU A 115 8.57 -23.27 33.41
C GLU A 115 9.01 -22.91 31.98
N GLU A 116 8.28 -22.02 31.31
CA GLU A 116 8.57 -21.63 29.91
C GLU A 116 9.33 -20.31 29.85
N SER A 117 9.53 -19.63 30.97
CA SER A 117 10.10 -18.26 31.01
C SER A 117 9.38 -17.32 30.02
N ALA A 118 8.05 -17.36 30.03
CA ALA A 118 7.20 -16.70 29.03
C ALA A 118 5.88 -16.20 29.66
N TRP A 119 5.28 -15.18 29.04
CA TRP A 119 3.92 -14.76 29.31
C TRP A 119 2.95 -15.61 28.47
N LYS A 120 2.10 -16.37 29.12
CA LYS A 120 1.05 -17.19 28.49
C LYS A 120 -0.28 -16.49 28.62
N GLY A 121 -0.91 -16.17 27.50
CA GLY A 121 -2.12 -15.40 27.53
C GLY A 121 -2.95 -15.50 26.28
N SER A 122 -3.82 -14.53 26.14
CA SER A 122 -4.69 -14.35 24.99
C SER A 122 -4.61 -12.92 24.49
N LEU A 123 -4.33 -12.78 23.19
CA LEU A 123 -4.46 -11.52 22.49
C LEU A 123 -5.87 -11.44 21.93
N LYS A 124 -6.62 -10.44 22.36
CA LYS A 124 -7.94 -10.11 21.84
C LYS A 124 -7.76 -9.08 20.71
N PHE A 125 -8.11 -9.47 19.50
CA PHE A 125 -8.17 -8.62 18.31
C PHE A 125 -9.18 -9.23 17.35
N GLN A 126 -10.35 -8.63 17.18
CA GLN A 126 -11.51 -9.19 16.47
C GLN A 126 -12.03 -10.51 17.09
N GLN A 127 -11.14 -11.41 17.44
CA GLN A 127 -11.39 -12.64 18.21
C GLN A 127 -10.23 -12.88 19.18
N ASN A 128 -10.35 -13.91 20.04
CA ASN A 128 -9.30 -14.27 20.99
C ASN A 128 -8.29 -15.23 20.33
N TYR A 129 -7.02 -14.87 20.41
CA TYR A 129 -5.90 -15.69 19.94
C TYR A 129 -5.01 -16.10 21.11
N PRO A 130 -4.76 -17.39 21.33
CA PRO A 130 -3.71 -17.81 22.25
C PRO A 130 -2.38 -17.18 21.82
N LEU A 131 -1.69 -16.54 22.75
CA LEU A 131 -0.39 -15.92 22.49
C LEU A 131 0.56 -16.15 23.64
N VAL A 132 1.72 -16.71 23.33
CA VAL A 132 2.84 -16.88 24.27
C VAL A 132 3.93 -15.90 23.88
N LEU A 133 4.24 -14.95 24.78
CA LEU A 133 5.32 -13.97 24.58
C LEU A 133 6.58 -14.45 25.26
N LYS A 134 7.66 -14.63 24.51
CA LYS A 134 9.00 -15.00 24.97
C LYS A 134 9.96 -13.82 24.79
N ARG A 135 11.06 -13.83 25.55
CA ARG A 135 12.14 -12.86 25.32
C ARG A 135 12.64 -12.97 23.88
N ALA A 136 12.71 -11.84 23.22
CA ALA A 136 13.23 -11.76 21.87
C ALA A 136 14.70 -11.32 21.85
N THR A 137 15.44 -11.84 20.90
CA THR A 137 16.77 -11.34 20.55
C THR A 137 16.64 -10.09 19.66
N ALA A 138 17.73 -9.34 19.54
CA ALA A 138 17.76 -8.19 18.63
C ALA A 138 17.50 -8.58 17.15
N GLU A 139 17.88 -9.80 16.76
CA GLU A 139 17.62 -10.35 15.42
C GLU A 139 16.14 -10.66 15.22
N GLU A 140 15.46 -11.22 16.21
CA GLU A 140 14.01 -11.51 16.16
C GLU A 140 13.16 -10.23 16.18
N MET A 141 13.65 -9.16 16.82
CA MET A 141 13.00 -7.84 16.84
C MET A 141 13.27 -7.03 15.57
N ALA A 142 14.36 -7.34 14.89
CA ALA A 142 14.61 -6.68 13.60
C ALA A 142 13.39 -6.87 12.67
N PRO A 143 12.97 -5.82 11.95
CA PRO A 143 12.03 -6.00 10.87
C PRO A 143 12.54 -7.17 10.03
N ALA A 144 11.66 -8.08 9.64
CA ALA A 144 12.05 -9.10 8.69
C ALA A 144 12.67 -8.33 7.50
N ALA A 145 13.94 -8.56 7.25
CA ALA A 145 14.58 -8.01 6.05
C ALA A 145 13.90 -8.73 4.89
N HIS A 146 12.77 -8.15 4.43
CA HIS A 146 12.09 -8.66 3.26
C HIS A 146 13.07 -8.46 2.10
N LYS A 147 13.58 -9.56 1.60
CA LYS A 147 14.40 -9.50 0.39
C LYS A 147 13.53 -8.96 -0.73
N ARG A 148 14.03 -7.98 -1.41
CA ARG A 148 13.45 -7.43 -2.64
C ARG A 148 14.48 -7.54 -3.75
N PRO A 149 14.72 -8.76 -4.25
CA PRO A 149 15.85 -9.03 -5.13
C PRO A 149 15.82 -8.20 -6.42
N GLN A 150 14.65 -7.81 -6.90
CA GLN A 150 14.53 -6.97 -8.08
C GLN A 150 14.96 -5.52 -7.78
N GLU A 151 14.49 -4.93 -6.69
CA GLU A 151 14.90 -3.61 -6.22
C GLU A 151 16.38 -3.58 -5.83
N ASP A 152 16.85 -4.62 -5.14
CA ASP A 152 18.25 -4.77 -4.75
C ASP A 152 19.15 -4.81 -5.99
N ALA A 153 18.75 -5.55 -7.02
CA ALA A 153 19.49 -5.62 -8.29
C ALA A 153 19.50 -4.28 -9.05
N ILE A 154 18.38 -3.54 -9.02
CA ILE A 154 18.30 -2.20 -9.62
C ILE A 154 19.22 -1.20 -8.89
N ASN A 155 19.30 -1.31 -7.55
CA ASN A 155 20.06 -0.41 -6.70
C ASN A 155 21.54 -0.83 -6.51
N ALA A 156 21.95 -2.02 -6.95
CA ALA A 156 23.31 -2.54 -6.75
C ALA A 156 24.40 -1.80 -7.53
N GLY A 157 24.03 -0.94 -8.45
CA GLY A 157 24.98 -0.16 -9.26
C GLY A 157 24.30 0.98 -10.00
N PRO A 158 25.06 1.73 -10.81
CA PRO A 158 24.48 2.78 -11.64
C PRO A 158 23.48 2.16 -12.62
N ALA A 159 22.31 2.76 -12.72
CA ALA A 159 21.31 2.33 -13.70
C ALA A 159 21.90 2.40 -15.12
N PRO A 160 21.66 1.41 -15.98
CA PRO A 160 22.13 1.41 -17.36
C PRO A 160 21.30 2.35 -18.26
N TYR A 161 20.70 3.38 -17.70
CA TYR A 161 19.88 4.39 -18.36
C TYR A 161 19.90 5.69 -17.55
N ALA A 162 19.68 6.83 -18.22
CA ALA A 162 19.67 8.12 -17.55
C ALA A 162 18.39 8.32 -16.72
N GLN A 163 18.52 8.96 -15.56
CA GLN A 163 17.39 9.36 -14.72
C GLN A 163 17.55 10.83 -14.33
N ARG A 164 16.43 11.54 -14.28
CA ARG A 164 16.39 12.92 -13.77
C ARG A 164 15.12 13.20 -13.03
N GLU A 165 15.23 13.95 -11.94
CA GLU A 165 14.09 14.52 -11.24
C GLU A 165 13.44 15.61 -12.10
N VAL A 166 12.11 15.59 -12.13
CA VAL A 166 11.31 16.51 -12.92
C VAL A 166 10.17 17.08 -12.11
N ARG A 167 9.72 18.25 -12.52
CA ARG A 167 8.49 18.87 -12.02
C ARG A 167 7.69 19.40 -13.19
N PHE A 168 6.38 19.24 -13.14
CA PHE A 168 5.47 19.75 -14.16
C PHE A 168 4.15 20.18 -13.52
N ASN A 169 3.47 21.12 -14.18
CA ASN A 169 2.25 21.71 -13.66
C ASN A 169 1.03 21.02 -14.27
N ASN A 170 0.07 20.69 -13.43
CA ASN A 170 -1.30 20.47 -13.83
C ASN A 170 -2.06 21.80 -13.65
N PHE A 171 -2.24 22.54 -14.74
CA PHE A 171 -2.91 23.85 -14.69
C PHE A 171 -4.40 23.71 -14.38
N ALA A 172 -5.04 22.64 -14.82
CA ALA A 172 -6.46 22.39 -14.54
C ALA A 172 -6.69 22.03 -13.05
N GLY A 173 -5.76 21.25 -12.48
CA GLY A 173 -5.81 20.86 -11.07
C GLY A 173 -5.15 21.85 -10.10
N HIS A 174 -4.59 22.96 -10.62
CA HIS A 174 -3.88 23.99 -9.83
C HIS A 174 -2.78 23.42 -8.91
N ASN A 175 -2.08 22.38 -9.35
CA ASN A 175 -1.02 21.72 -8.59
C ASN A 175 0.22 21.45 -9.44
N GLN A 176 1.35 21.24 -8.78
CA GLN A 176 2.61 20.85 -9.39
C GLN A 176 2.94 19.42 -8.98
N LEU A 177 3.27 18.61 -9.96
CA LEU A 177 3.64 17.21 -9.78
C LEU A 177 5.16 17.06 -9.84
N SER A 178 5.69 16.22 -8.98
CA SER A 178 7.09 15.84 -8.90
C SER A 178 7.25 14.39 -9.35
N GLY A 179 8.28 14.11 -10.14
CA GLY A 179 8.48 12.76 -10.66
C GLY A 179 9.93 12.51 -11.07
N THR A 180 10.16 11.31 -11.59
CA THR A 180 11.42 10.89 -12.20
C THR A 180 11.15 10.52 -13.66
N LEU A 181 11.85 11.15 -14.58
CA LEU A 181 11.94 10.74 -15.98
C LEU A 181 13.19 9.88 -16.16
N SER A 182 13.02 8.64 -16.59
CA SER A 182 14.09 7.75 -16.97
C SER A 182 14.12 7.55 -18.50
N LEU A 183 15.32 7.59 -19.10
CA LEU A 183 15.54 7.58 -20.53
C LEU A 183 16.44 6.41 -20.91
N PRO A 184 16.08 5.58 -21.89
CA PRO A 184 16.98 4.53 -22.40
C PRO A 184 18.31 5.09 -22.89
N ASN A 185 19.31 4.22 -23.03
CA ASN A 185 20.55 4.59 -23.70
C ASN A 185 20.31 4.83 -25.20
N GLY A 186 21.01 5.81 -25.75
CA GLY A 186 20.92 6.20 -27.17
C GLY A 186 20.48 7.66 -27.36
N GLU A 187 20.32 8.03 -28.61
CA GLU A 187 20.03 9.43 -28.98
C GLU A 187 18.53 9.78 -28.97
N GLY A 188 17.63 8.77 -28.97
CA GLY A 188 16.19 9.01 -29.10
C GLY A 188 15.78 9.45 -30.53
N PRO A 189 14.56 9.97 -30.75
CA PRO A 189 13.51 10.09 -29.74
C PRO A 189 12.89 8.73 -29.37
N PHE A 190 12.66 8.54 -28.07
CA PHE A 190 12.13 7.29 -27.50
C PHE A 190 10.60 7.32 -27.38
N PRO A 191 9.89 6.19 -27.55
CA PRO A 191 8.51 6.09 -27.12
C PRO A 191 8.42 6.30 -25.60
N GLY A 192 7.35 6.94 -25.14
CA GLY A 192 7.17 7.31 -23.74
C GLY A 192 6.04 6.55 -23.06
N VAL A 193 6.22 6.23 -21.78
CA VAL A 193 5.20 5.63 -20.93
C VAL A 193 5.05 6.48 -19.67
N VAL A 194 3.82 6.92 -19.39
CA VAL A 194 3.45 7.50 -18.08
C VAL A 194 2.89 6.39 -17.20
N LEU A 195 3.46 6.19 -16.02
CA LEU A 195 2.96 5.24 -15.03
C LEU A 195 2.01 5.94 -14.07
N VAL A 196 0.81 5.37 -13.88
CA VAL A 196 -0.26 5.91 -13.04
C VAL A 196 -0.60 4.91 -11.95
N SER A 197 -0.31 5.26 -10.70
CA SER A 197 -0.46 4.38 -9.54
C SER A 197 -1.92 4.13 -9.13
N GLY A 198 -2.11 3.06 -8.37
CA GLY A 198 -3.38 2.67 -7.76
C GLY A 198 -3.83 3.61 -6.63
N THR A 199 -4.89 3.21 -5.92
CA THR A 199 -5.45 3.93 -4.78
C THR A 199 -4.44 4.04 -3.65
N GLY A 200 -4.48 5.14 -2.91
CA GLY A 200 -3.61 5.40 -1.76
C GLY A 200 -2.62 6.54 -2.00
N HIS A 201 -1.94 6.96 -0.92
CA HIS A 201 -0.92 8.00 -0.91
C HIS A 201 0.39 7.49 -1.55
N ASN A 202 0.32 7.14 -2.83
CA ASN A 202 1.43 6.52 -3.54
C ASN A 202 2.46 7.56 -4.00
N THR A 203 3.72 7.32 -3.64
CA THR A 203 4.85 7.97 -4.30
C THR A 203 5.03 7.38 -5.71
N ARG A 204 5.94 7.95 -6.47
CA ARG A 204 6.26 7.55 -7.87
C ARG A 204 6.64 6.09 -8.05
N ASP A 205 7.09 5.42 -7.00
CA ASP A 205 7.51 4.02 -7.05
C ASP A 205 6.37 3.03 -6.76
N GLU A 206 5.20 3.52 -6.32
CA GLU A 206 4.07 2.71 -5.90
C GLU A 206 4.52 1.62 -4.91
N ASP A 207 4.99 2.07 -3.74
CA ASP A 207 5.48 1.18 -2.68
C ASP A 207 4.31 0.51 -1.97
N VAL A 208 4.09 -0.76 -2.24
CA VAL A 208 3.06 -1.60 -1.63
C VAL A 208 3.75 -2.66 -0.78
N TRP A 209 3.75 -2.51 0.54
CA TRP A 209 4.39 -3.45 1.48
C TRP A 209 5.89 -3.65 1.20
N GLY A 210 6.58 -2.58 0.82
CA GLY A 210 8.01 -2.59 0.47
C GLY A 210 8.32 -3.06 -0.96
N HIS A 211 7.32 -3.42 -1.74
CA HIS A 211 7.44 -3.69 -3.18
C HIS A 211 7.30 -2.39 -3.96
N LYS A 212 8.37 -1.94 -4.59
CA LYS A 212 8.36 -0.75 -5.45
C LYS A 212 7.97 -1.11 -6.88
N VAL A 213 6.68 -1.36 -7.05
CA VAL A 213 6.09 -1.91 -8.29
C VAL A 213 6.52 -1.11 -9.52
N PHE A 214 6.44 0.21 -9.44
CA PHE A 214 6.79 1.08 -10.57
C PHE A 214 8.29 1.30 -10.76
N LEU A 215 9.10 1.09 -9.73
CA LEU A 215 10.56 1.07 -9.91
C LEU A 215 10.98 -0.13 -10.77
N VAL A 216 10.47 -1.32 -10.44
CA VAL A 216 10.78 -2.57 -11.16
C VAL A 216 10.24 -2.52 -12.60
N LEU A 217 9.00 -2.05 -12.76
CA LEU A 217 8.38 -1.93 -14.08
C LEU A 217 9.12 -0.91 -14.97
N ALA A 218 9.52 0.24 -14.41
CA ALA A 218 10.27 1.25 -15.14
C ALA A 218 11.65 0.74 -15.57
N ASP A 219 12.37 0.00 -14.73
CA ASP A 219 13.64 -0.62 -15.11
C ASP A 219 13.46 -1.57 -16.31
N ALA A 220 12.44 -2.45 -16.25
CA ALA A 220 12.14 -3.37 -17.34
C ALA A 220 11.82 -2.64 -18.66
N LEU A 221 11.01 -1.58 -18.58
CA LEU A 221 10.63 -0.77 -19.74
C LEU A 221 11.82 0.02 -20.32
N ASN A 222 12.64 0.63 -19.46
CA ASN A 222 13.85 1.35 -19.93
C ASN A 222 14.82 0.42 -20.66
N ARG A 223 15.04 -0.79 -20.15
CA ARG A 223 15.88 -1.81 -20.80
C ARG A 223 15.33 -2.27 -22.15
N LYS A 224 14.04 -2.09 -22.39
CA LYS A 224 13.35 -2.38 -23.66
C LYS A 224 13.27 -1.17 -24.60
N GLY A 225 13.83 -0.02 -24.24
CA GLY A 225 13.90 1.17 -25.09
C GLY A 225 12.74 2.15 -24.92
N PHE A 226 11.99 2.07 -23.85
CA PHE A 226 10.94 3.03 -23.50
C PHE A 226 11.44 4.06 -22.49
N ALA A 227 11.20 5.33 -22.73
CA ALA A 227 11.30 6.36 -21.71
C ALA A 227 10.12 6.26 -20.74
N VAL A 228 10.36 6.42 -19.45
CA VAL A 228 9.32 6.23 -18.42
C VAL A 228 9.24 7.44 -17.50
N LEU A 229 8.04 7.99 -17.37
CA LEU A 229 7.70 9.01 -16.37
C LEU A 229 6.91 8.36 -15.22
N ARG A 230 7.48 8.41 -14.02
CA ARG A 230 6.84 8.08 -12.75
C ARG A 230 6.68 9.34 -11.94
N TYR A 231 5.55 9.55 -11.30
CA TYR A 231 5.31 10.77 -10.51
C TYR A 231 4.58 10.47 -9.20
N ASP A 232 4.84 11.30 -8.20
CA ASP A 232 4.14 11.25 -6.91
C ASP A 232 2.71 11.75 -7.11
N LYS A 233 1.71 11.05 -6.56
CA LYS A 233 0.33 11.54 -6.57
C LYS A 233 0.24 12.94 -5.96
N ARG A 234 -0.77 13.73 -6.35
CA ARG A 234 -1.02 15.05 -5.73
C ARG A 234 -1.09 14.94 -4.21
N GLY A 235 -0.50 15.89 -3.50
CA GLY A 235 -0.42 15.90 -2.04
C GLY A 235 0.52 14.87 -1.42
N VAL A 236 1.29 14.11 -2.24
CA VAL A 236 2.19 13.06 -1.78
C VAL A 236 3.63 13.37 -2.22
N GLY A 237 4.60 12.98 -1.40
CA GLY A 237 6.02 13.11 -1.73
C GLY A 237 6.42 14.53 -2.09
N GLY A 238 6.90 14.75 -3.32
CA GLY A 238 7.28 16.07 -3.83
C GLY A 238 6.19 16.81 -4.58
N SER A 239 5.00 16.23 -4.74
CA SER A 239 3.85 16.82 -5.43
C SER A 239 3.00 17.68 -4.50
N SER A 240 2.56 18.84 -4.99
CA SER A 240 1.61 19.70 -4.28
C SER A 240 0.16 19.26 -4.52
N GLY A 241 -0.77 19.89 -3.84
CA GLY A 241 -2.21 19.61 -3.92
C GLY A 241 -2.74 18.92 -2.66
N ASP A 242 -3.99 18.51 -2.72
CA ASP A 242 -4.70 17.83 -1.63
C ASP A 242 -5.17 16.45 -2.13
N TYR A 243 -4.60 15.39 -1.56
CA TYR A 243 -4.97 14.01 -1.89
C TYR A 243 -6.36 13.67 -1.34
N ASP A 244 -6.66 14.08 -0.11
CA ASP A 244 -7.88 13.65 0.60
C ASP A 244 -9.15 14.31 0.05
N ALA A 245 -9.00 15.48 -0.57
CA ALA A 245 -10.10 16.16 -1.26
C ALA A 245 -10.27 15.71 -2.73
N ALA A 246 -9.31 14.94 -3.29
CA ALA A 246 -9.29 14.56 -4.69
C ALA A 246 -10.17 13.33 -4.99
N THR A 247 -10.59 13.23 -6.23
CA THR A 247 -11.30 12.08 -6.81
C THR A 247 -10.46 11.41 -7.89
N THR A 248 -10.88 10.25 -8.38
CA THR A 248 -10.25 9.62 -9.55
C THR A 248 -10.23 10.53 -10.79
N ALA A 249 -11.20 11.45 -10.95
CA ALA A 249 -11.20 12.43 -12.03
C ALA A 249 -10.06 13.45 -11.88
N ASP A 250 -9.76 13.85 -10.64
CA ASP A 250 -8.63 14.74 -10.36
C ASP A 250 -7.30 14.07 -10.65
N PHE A 251 -7.16 12.79 -10.30
CA PHE A 251 -5.98 11.99 -10.63
C PHE A 251 -5.86 11.75 -12.15
N ALA A 252 -6.98 11.64 -12.88
CA ALA A 252 -6.96 11.59 -14.33
C ALA A 252 -6.44 12.90 -14.94
N SER A 253 -6.84 14.05 -14.40
CA SER A 253 -6.31 15.36 -14.82
C SER A 253 -4.79 15.48 -14.56
N ASP A 254 -4.27 14.90 -13.46
CA ASP A 254 -2.84 14.83 -13.21
C ASP A 254 -2.10 13.96 -14.25
N ALA A 255 -2.69 12.83 -14.62
CA ALA A 255 -2.13 11.94 -15.63
C ALA A 255 -2.17 12.58 -17.05
N GLU A 256 -3.22 13.34 -17.38
CA GLU A 256 -3.29 14.15 -18.62
C GLU A 256 -2.15 15.18 -18.66
N ALA A 257 -1.92 15.89 -17.55
CA ALA A 257 -0.80 16.84 -17.45
C ALA A 257 0.56 16.14 -17.59
N ALA A 258 0.73 14.94 -17.03
CA ALA A 258 1.94 14.14 -17.16
C ALA A 258 2.19 13.72 -18.62
N VAL A 259 1.17 13.25 -19.34
CA VAL A 259 1.25 12.91 -20.77
C VAL A 259 1.60 14.14 -21.59
N ALA A 260 0.90 15.24 -21.37
CA ALA A 260 1.16 16.49 -22.10
C ALA A 260 2.60 16.97 -21.88
N TRP A 261 3.07 16.96 -20.63
CA TRP A 261 4.44 17.35 -20.30
C TRP A 261 5.48 16.41 -20.93
N LEU A 262 5.29 15.07 -20.84
CA LEU A 262 6.22 14.10 -21.40
C LEU A 262 6.41 14.31 -22.90
N ARG A 263 5.33 14.61 -23.63
CA ARG A 263 5.36 14.87 -25.07
C ARG A 263 6.12 16.13 -25.48
N THR A 264 6.36 17.07 -24.56
CA THR A 264 7.18 18.26 -24.83
C THR A 264 8.70 18.01 -24.73
N GLN A 265 9.10 16.84 -24.22
CA GLN A 265 10.52 16.54 -24.02
C GLN A 265 11.18 16.15 -25.35
N THR A 266 12.32 16.77 -25.67
CA THR A 266 13.01 16.60 -26.97
C THR A 266 13.48 15.17 -27.24
N GLN A 267 13.73 14.37 -26.17
CA GLN A 267 14.14 12.98 -26.29
C GLN A 267 12.97 12.02 -26.49
N ILE A 268 11.73 12.52 -26.51
CA ILE A 268 10.49 11.71 -26.59
C ILE A 268 9.86 11.83 -27.98
N ASP A 269 9.50 10.68 -28.53
CA ASP A 269 8.63 10.65 -29.69
C ASP A 269 7.17 10.95 -29.26
N ALA A 270 6.76 12.19 -29.47
CA ALA A 270 5.45 12.66 -29.04
C ALA A 270 4.27 11.86 -29.65
N SER A 271 4.50 11.15 -30.77
CA SER A 271 3.48 10.31 -31.43
C SER A 271 3.37 8.91 -30.80
N ARG A 272 4.33 8.52 -29.93
CA ARG A 272 4.39 7.20 -29.31
C ARG A 272 4.42 7.28 -27.78
N VAL A 273 3.63 8.20 -27.20
CA VAL A 273 3.42 8.32 -25.74
C VAL A 273 2.11 7.63 -25.38
N GLY A 274 2.19 6.72 -24.40
CA GLY A 274 1.03 6.02 -23.84
C GLY A 274 1.01 6.05 -22.33
N VAL A 275 -0.04 5.45 -21.76
CA VAL A 275 -0.31 5.42 -20.33
C VAL A 275 -0.44 3.97 -19.86
N LEU A 276 0.27 3.65 -18.79
CA LEU A 276 0.16 2.39 -18.08
C LEU A 276 -0.34 2.67 -16.66
N GLY A 277 -1.45 2.06 -16.28
CA GLY A 277 -2.04 2.24 -14.96
C GLY A 277 -2.23 0.93 -14.22
N HIS A 278 -1.95 0.95 -12.92
CA HIS A 278 -2.19 -0.16 -12.00
C HIS A 278 -3.40 0.13 -11.12
N SER A 279 -4.27 -0.87 -10.92
CA SER A 279 -5.44 -0.77 -10.04
C SER A 279 -6.32 0.44 -10.41
N GLU A 280 -6.53 1.45 -9.55
CA GLU A 280 -7.21 2.71 -9.90
C GLU A 280 -6.58 3.39 -11.13
N GLY A 281 -5.25 3.33 -11.27
CA GLY A 281 -4.55 3.80 -12.47
C GLY A 281 -5.02 3.11 -13.75
N GLY A 282 -5.49 1.86 -13.64
CA GLY A 282 -6.13 1.13 -14.73
C GLY A 282 -7.52 1.66 -15.15
N ILE A 283 -8.16 2.49 -14.33
CA ILE A 283 -9.33 3.29 -14.70
C ILE A 283 -8.87 4.62 -15.35
N ILE A 284 -7.84 5.22 -14.77
CA ILE A 284 -7.32 6.53 -15.18
C ILE A 284 -6.71 6.46 -16.59
N ALA A 285 -5.89 5.45 -16.86
CA ALA A 285 -5.22 5.33 -18.16
C ALA A 285 -6.20 5.27 -19.36
N PRO A 286 -7.30 4.49 -19.32
CA PRO A 286 -8.35 4.56 -20.33
C PRO A 286 -9.06 5.91 -20.39
N ALA A 287 -9.29 6.58 -19.25
CA ALA A 287 -9.95 7.88 -19.22
C ALA A 287 -9.13 8.94 -19.95
N VAL A 288 -7.81 9.00 -19.69
CA VAL A 288 -6.87 9.88 -20.39
C VAL A 288 -6.88 9.60 -21.90
N ALA A 289 -6.79 8.34 -22.33
CA ALA A 289 -6.80 7.98 -23.75
C ALA A 289 -8.15 8.23 -24.43
N ALA A 290 -9.26 8.20 -23.70
CA ALA A 290 -10.58 8.54 -24.23
C ALA A 290 -10.76 10.06 -24.41
N ALA A 291 -10.11 10.87 -23.57
CA ALA A 291 -10.09 12.32 -23.61
C ALA A 291 -9.06 12.85 -24.64
N ASP A 292 -7.83 12.33 -24.64
CA ASP A 292 -6.75 12.73 -25.55
C ASP A 292 -6.49 11.65 -26.61
N LYS A 293 -6.93 11.89 -27.85
CA LYS A 293 -6.74 10.98 -28.99
C LYS A 293 -5.28 10.86 -29.46
N SER A 294 -4.38 11.64 -28.92
CA SER A 294 -2.94 11.56 -29.20
C SER A 294 -2.21 10.55 -28.31
N VAL A 295 -2.87 9.97 -27.30
CA VAL A 295 -2.34 8.83 -26.53
C VAL A 295 -2.23 7.62 -27.46
N ALA A 296 -1.02 7.06 -27.57
CA ALA A 296 -0.70 6.05 -28.56
C ALA A 296 -1.13 4.63 -28.16
N PHE A 297 -1.18 4.33 -26.87
CA PHE A 297 -1.55 3.03 -26.32
C PHE A 297 -1.95 3.12 -24.85
N VAL A 298 -2.62 2.09 -24.36
CA VAL A 298 -3.04 1.94 -22.95
C VAL A 298 -2.63 0.55 -22.44
N VAL A 299 -2.07 0.49 -21.24
CA VAL A 299 -1.87 -0.75 -20.50
C VAL A 299 -2.60 -0.65 -19.16
N MET A 300 -3.45 -1.62 -18.86
CA MET A 300 -4.20 -1.75 -17.61
C MET A 300 -3.70 -2.97 -16.86
N ILE A 301 -3.07 -2.78 -15.71
CA ILE A 301 -2.66 -3.83 -14.80
C ILE A 301 -3.66 -3.87 -13.66
N ALA A 302 -4.36 -4.99 -13.49
CA ALA A 302 -5.35 -5.17 -12.42
C ALA A 302 -6.38 -4.01 -12.37
N GLY A 303 -6.73 -3.46 -13.53
CA GLY A 303 -7.63 -2.30 -13.65
C GLY A 303 -9.11 -2.70 -13.55
N PRO A 304 -9.92 -1.98 -12.74
CA PRO A 304 -11.35 -2.19 -12.69
C PRO A 304 -12.04 -1.97 -14.04
N CYS A 305 -12.91 -2.89 -14.41
CA CYS A 305 -13.70 -2.84 -15.66
C CYS A 305 -15.21 -2.95 -15.41
N ILE A 306 -15.63 -3.15 -14.16
CA ILE A 306 -17.02 -3.12 -13.70
C ILE A 306 -17.23 -1.89 -12.82
N ARG A 307 -18.52 -1.48 -12.63
CA ARG A 307 -18.85 -0.31 -11.81
C ARG A 307 -18.35 -0.48 -10.37
N GLY A 308 -17.86 0.62 -9.77
CA GLY A 308 -17.15 0.63 -8.50
C GLY A 308 -17.92 0.00 -7.33
N ASP A 309 -19.23 0.24 -7.21
CA ASP A 309 -20.06 -0.39 -6.18
C ASP A 309 -20.10 -1.92 -6.28
N LYS A 310 -20.15 -2.45 -7.49
CA LYS A 310 -20.11 -3.89 -7.73
C LYS A 310 -18.70 -4.46 -7.45
N LEU A 311 -17.67 -3.69 -7.80
CA LEU A 311 -16.30 -4.08 -7.52
C LEU A 311 -16.06 -4.21 -6.01
N PHE A 312 -16.44 -3.21 -5.22
CA PHE A 312 -16.18 -3.21 -3.77
C PHE A 312 -16.93 -4.34 -3.05
N VAL A 313 -18.16 -4.68 -3.47
CA VAL A 313 -18.86 -5.87 -2.95
C VAL A 313 -18.08 -7.15 -3.24
N LEU A 314 -17.53 -7.29 -4.45
CA LEU A 314 -16.72 -8.47 -4.81
C LEU A 314 -15.39 -8.49 -4.06
N GLN A 315 -14.69 -7.38 -4.01
CA GLN A 315 -13.42 -7.22 -3.29
C GLN A 315 -13.55 -7.59 -1.82
N SER A 316 -14.56 -7.03 -1.13
CA SER A 316 -14.86 -7.33 0.27
C SER A 316 -15.06 -8.83 0.48
N ALA A 317 -15.91 -9.45 -0.34
CA ALA A 317 -16.23 -10.87 -0.26
C ALA A 317 -15.02 -11.78 -0.56
N MET A 318 -14.25 -11.48 -1.59
CA MET A 318 -13.10 -12.29 -1.97
C MET A 318 -11.93 -12.15 -0.99
N THR A 319 -11.70 -10.94 -0.50
CA THR A 319 -10.72 -10.70 0.55
C THR A 319 -11.11 -11.45 1.84
N ALA A 320 -12.35 -11.34 2.29
CA ALA A 320 -12.85 -12.08 3.45
C ALA A 320 -12.66 -13.61 3.28
N LYS A 321 -12.95 -14.13 2.07
CA LYS A 321 -12.74 -15.55 1.76
C LYS A 321 -11.27 -15.94 1.80
N ALA A 322 -10.39 -15.12 1.24
CA ALA A 322 -8.95 -15.37 1.26
C ALA A 322 -8.36 -15.38 2.69
N TYR A 323 -8.96 -14.61 3.60
CA TYR A 323 -8.66 -14.65 5.02
C TYR A 323 -9.39 -15.77 5.80
N GLY A 324 -10.13 -16.65 5.12
CA GLY A 324 -10.80 -17.80 5.72
C GLY A 324 -12.10 -17.50 6.45
N ALA A 325 -12.74 -16.38 6.14
CA ALA A 325 -14.06 -16.05 6.73
C ALA A 325 -15.11 -17.09 6.33
N PRO A 326 -16.06 -17.42 7.25
CA PRO A 326 -17.14 -18.37 6.95
C PRO A 326 -18.08 -17.88 5.83
N ASP A 327 -18.58 -18.81 5.00
CA ASP A 327 -19.50 -18.47 3.89
C ASP A 327 -20.74 -17.69 4.34
N GLY A 328 -21.29 -18.00 5.52
CA GLY A 328 -22.43 -17.29 6.08
C GLY A 328 -22.13 -15.82 6.39
N TYR A 329 -20.93 -15.53 6.91
CA TYR A 329 -20.47 -14.16 7.11
C TYR A 329 -20.31 -13.44 5.76
N ILE A 330 -19.64 -14.08 4.79
CA ILE A 330 -19.43 -13.52 3.46
C ILE A 330 -20.76 -13.16 2.78
N ALA A 331 -21.76 -14.04 2.88
CA ALA A 331 -23.08 -13.79 2.32
C ALA A 331 -23.77 -12.58 2.99
N SER A 332 -23.75 -12.52 4.33
CA SER A 332 -24.33 -11.40 5.08
C SER A 332 -23.61 -10.08 4.79
N ARG A 333 -22.27 -10.12 4.70
CA ARG A 333 -21.44 -8.96 4.35
C ARG A 333 -21.76 -8.42 2.96
N LYS A 334 -21.94 -9.29 1.97
CA LYS A 334 -22.34 -8.88 0.60
C LYS A 334 -23.66 -8.11 0.60
N VAL A 335 -24.66 -8.58 1.33
CA VAL A 335 -25.96 -7.89 1.42
C VAL A 335 -25.78 -6.52 2.08
N PHE A 336 -25.05 -6.47 3.19
CA PHE A 336 -24.75 -5.22 3.89
C PHE A 336 -24.01 -4.21 2.99
N ASP A 337 -22.95 -4.63 2.29
CA ASP A 337 -22.16 -3.76 1.41
C ASP A 337 -23.03 -3.23 0.25
N GLN A 338 -23.90 -4.06 -0.33
CA GLN A 338 -24.84 -3.63 -1.38
C GLN A 338 -25.83 -2.57 -0.87
N GLU A 339 -26.39 -2.75 0.32
CA GLU A 339 -27.30 -1.77 0.93
C GLU A 339 -26.55 -0.47 1.25
N LEU A 340 -25.37 -0.56 1.83
CA LEU A 340 -24.52 0.58 2.17
C LEU A 340 -24.17 1.40 0.92
N TYR A 341 -23.64 0.78 -0.11
CA TYR A 341 -23.22 1.50 -1.32
C TYR A 341 -24.43 2.07 -2.10
N SER A 342 -25.57 1.37 -2.10
CA SER A 342 -26.82 1.90 -2.66
C SER A 342 -27.29 3.16 -1.92
N ALA A 343 -27.22 3.17 -0.59
CA ALA A 343 -27.58 4.32 0.23
C ALA A 343 -26.62 5.52 -0.02
N ILE A 344 -25.32 5.25 -0.14
CA ILE A 344 -24.31 6.28 -0.46
C ILE A 344 -24.55 6.87 -1.86
N LEU A 345 -24.75 6.05 -2.87
CA LEU A 345 -24.99 6.48 -4.25
C LEU A 345 -26.28 7.29 -4.41
N SER A 346 -27.31 6.98 -3.62
CA SER A 346 -28.58 7.72 -3.64
C SER A 346 -28.61 8.97 -2.75
N ALA A 347 -27.54 9.23 -1.99
CA ALA A 347 -27.47 10.38 -1.10
C ALA A 347 -27.20 11.68 -1.90
N PRO A 348 -27.99 12.75 -1.69
CA PRO A 348 -27.85 14.00 -2.45
C PRO A 348 -26.59 14.78 -2.09
N SER A 349 -26.06 14.59 -0.88
CA SER A 349 -24.84 15.25 -0.40
C SER A 349 -23.91 14.29 0.35
N GLU A 350 -22.69 14.71 0.63
CA GLU A 350 -21.73 13.99 1.47
C GLU A 350 -22.26 13.83 2.91
N LEU A 351 -22.90 14.86 3.45
CA LEU A 351 -23.47 14.82 4.79
C LEU A 351 -24.62 13.80 4.87
N ASP A 352 -25.51 13.78 3.88
CA ASP A 352 -26.59 12.78 3.80
C ASP A 352 -26.01 11.35 3.64
N ALA A 353 -24.93 11.21 2.88
CA ALA A 353 -24.23 9.94 2.73
C ALA A 353 -23.66 9.45 4.09
N LEU A 354 -23.00 10.35 4.81
CA LEU A 354 -22.44 10.06 6.14
C LEU A 354 -23.52 9.64 7.14
N ASP A 355 -24.66 10.32 7.18
CA ASP A 355 -25.74 10.00 8.12
C ASP A 355 -26.39 8.65 7.79
N ARG A 356 -26.61 8.36 6.50
CA ARG A 356 -27.11 7.05 6.06
C ARG A 356 -26.12 5.92 6.35
N ALA A 357 -24.83 6.17 6.14
CA ALA A 357 -23.77 5.23 6.46
C ALA A 357 -23.74 4.91 7.96
N ARG A 358 -23.82 5.92 8.84
CA ARG A 358 -23.90 5.73 10.30
C ARG A 358 -25.08 4.85 10.72
N GLU A 359 -26.25 5.11 10.15
CA GLU A 359 -27.46 4.32 10.45
C GLU A 359 -27.28 2.85 10.04
N LEU A 360 -26.79 2.59 8.82
CA LEU A 360 -26.58 1.24 8.32
C LEU A 360 -25.47 0.51 9.06
N VAL A 361 -24.36 1.19 9.35
CA VAL A 361 -23.25 0.63 10.12
C VAL A 361 -23.70 0.25 11.54
N ALA A 362 -24.52 1.07 12.21
CA ALA A 362 -25.08 0.72 13.51
C ALA A 362 -25.94 -0.58 13.44
N LYS A 363 -26.72 -0.75 12.38
CA LYS A 363 -27.46 -2.01 12.11
C LYS A 363 -26.50 -3.18 11.86
N GLY A 364 -25.43 -2.94 11.11
CA GLY A 364 -24.37 -3.93 10.82
C GLY A 364 -23.68 -4.42 12.09
N VAL A 365 -23.38 -3.51 13.02
CA VAL A 365 -22.82 -3.86 14.35
C VAL A 365 -23.80 -4.71 15.16
N ALA A 366 -25.06 -4.31 15.23
CA ALA A 366 -26.10 -5.08 15.92
C ALA A 366 -26.27 -6.50 15.32
N GLY A 367 -26.11 -6.62 13.99
CA GLY A 367 -26.13 -7.88 13.25
C GLY A 367 -24.81 -8.67 13.28
N LYS A 368 -23.75 -8.17 13.94
CA LYS A 368 -22.39 -8.77 13.97
C LYS A 368 -21.75 -8.94 12.58
N ILE A 369 -22.10 -8.06 11.64
CA ILE A 369 -21.55 -8.02 10.29
C ILE A 369 -20.39 -7.02 10.23
N VAL A 370 -20.46 -5.94 11.01
CA VAL A 370 -19.48 -4.88 11.15
C VAL A 370 -18.92 -4.96 12.56
N ASP A 371 -17.59 -4.92 12.71
CA ASP A 371 -16.98 -4.87 14.04
C ASP A 371 -16.91 -3.42 14.58
N ALA A 372 -16.54 -3.28 15.85
CA ALA A 372 -16.54 -1.98 16.52
C ALA A 372 -15.52 -1.00 15.93
N ASN A 373 -14.35 -1.50 15.46
CA ASN A 373 -13.31 -0.66 14.88
C ASN A 373 -13.70 -0.18 13.49
N GLU A 374 -14.23 -1.09 12.67
CA GLU A 374 -14.75 -0.74 11.35
C GLU A 374 -15.92 0.26 11.47
N ALA A 375 -16.77 0.11 12.48
CA ALA A 375 -17.89 1.03 12.71
C ALA A 375 -17.47 2.46 13.01
N GLU A 376 -16.29 2.69 13.53
CA GLU A 376 -15.77 4.02 13.84
C GLU A 376 -15.34 4.78 12.55
N THR A 377 -14.76 4.09 11.59
CA THR A 377 -14.16 4.71 10.39
C THR A 377 -15.04 4.57 9.15
N LEU A 378 -15.67 3.41 8.94
CA LEU A 378 -16.41 3.09 7.73
C LEU A 378 -17.42 4.16 7.29
N PRO A 379 -18.26 4.77 8.18
CA PRO A 379 -19.19 5.80 7.73
C PRO A 379 -18.51 7.02 7.11
N LYS A 380 -17.38 7.44 7.66
CA LYS A 380 -16.59 8.56 7.12
C LYS A 380 -15.92 8.15 5.82
N ASP A 381 -15.31 6.97 5.79
CA ASP A 381 -14.57 6.48 4.63
C ASP A 381 -15.48 6.39 3.40
N VAL A 382 -16.63 5.70 3.49
CA VAL A 382 -17.53 5.52 2.34
C VAL A 382 -18.25 6.81 1.90
N SER A 383 -18.19 7.86 2.71
CA SER A 383 -18.88 9.14 2.43
C SER A 383 -17.95 10.17 1.78
N ARG A 384 -16.64 9.95 1.74
CA ARG A 384 -15.66 10.88 1.15
C ARG A 384 -15.89 11.07 -0.35
N PRO A 385 -15.45 12.18 -0.92
CA PRO A 385 -15.61 12.49 -2.35
C PRO A 385 -15.04 11.39 -3.26
N TRP A 386 -13.86 10.85 -2.92
CA TRP A 386 -13.22 9.79 -3.72
C TRP A 386 -14.07 8.52 -3.76
N GLU A 387 -14.50 8.02 -2.60
CA GLU A 387 -15.29 6.78 -2.50
C GLU A 387 -16.63 6.92 -3.22
N ARG A 388 -17.32 8.05 -3.05
CA ARG A 388 -18.58 8.33 -3.75
C ARG A 388 -18.40 8.37 -5.26
N TYR A 389 -17.34 9.03 -5.74
CA TYR A 389 -16.99 9.07 -7.15
C TYR A 389 -16.69 7.67 -7.68
N PHE A 390 -15.82 6.94 -6.98
CA PHE A 390 -15.39 5.60 -7.38
C PHE A 390 -16.55 4.59 -7.41
N LEU A 391 -17.41 4.59 -6.39
CA LEU A 391 -18.60 3.74 -6.34
C LEU A 391 -19.54 3.97 -7.54
N ALA A 392 -19.68 5.22 -7.97
CA ALA A 392 -20.54 5.59 -9.09
C ALA A 392 -19.91 5.32 -10.47
N TYR A 393 -18.58 5.28 -10.54
CA TYR A 393 -17.87 5.20 -11.81
C TYR A 393 -18.06 3.85 -12.51
N ASP A 394 -18.52 3.92 -13.77
CA ASP A 394 -18.61 2.76 -14.68
C ASP A 394 -17.54 2.89 -15.78
N PRO A 395 -16.53 2.00 -15.79
CA PRO A 395 -15.47 2.05 -16.81
C PRO A 395 -15.93 1.69 -18.22
N ALA A 396 -17.01 0.92 -18.37
CA ALA A 396 -17.41 0.34 -19.66
C ALA A 396 -17.63 1.38 -20.78
N PRO A 397 -18.31 2.52 -20.55
CA PRO A 397 -18.46 3.56 -21.58
C PRO A 397 -17.13 4.18 -22.02
N THR A 398 -16.16 4.28 -21.08
CA THR A 398 -14.82 4.81 -21.37
C THR A 398 -14.03 3.85 -22.22
N LEU A 399 -13.98 2.57 -21.83
CA LEU A 399 -13.31 1.50 -22.57
C LEU A 399 -13.87 1.36 -23.98
N ALA A 400 -15.20 1.44 -24.16
CA ALA A 400 -15.85 1.32 -25.47
C ALA A 400 -15.46 2.41 -26.49
N ARG A 401 -14.89 3.54 -26.02
CA ARG A 401 -14.43 4.65 -26.87
C ARG A 401 -12.97 4.52 -27.31
N LEU A 402 -12.23 3.54 -26.79
CA LEU A 402 -10.81 3.37 -27.10
C LEU A 402 -10.63 2.74 -28.49
N THR A 403 -9.78 3.35 -29.30
CA THR A 403 -9.41 2.88 -30.66
C THR A 403 -7.90 2.59 -30.77
N VAL A 404 -7.14 2.96 -29.77
CA VAL A 404 -5.70 2.68 -29.65
C VAL A 404 -5.44 1.23 -29.19
N PRO A 405 -4.23 0.70 -29.36
CA PRO A 405 -3.86 -0.57 -28.73
C PRO A 405 -4.10 -0.53 -27.23
N VAL A 406 -4.75 -1.58 -26.70
CA VAL A 406 -5.04 -1.75 -25.26
C VAL A 406 -4.55 -3.11 -24.82
N LEU A 407 -3.79 -3.15 -23.73
CA LEU A 407 -3.49 -4.38 -22.98
C LEU A 407 -4.19 -4.31 -21.62
N ALA A 408 -5.06 -5.26 -21.34
CA ALA A 408 -5.69 -5.40 -20.03
C ALA A 408 -5.29 -6.74 -19.39
N LEU A 409 -4.64 -6.69 -18.24
CA LEU A 409 -4.09 -7.84 -17.52
C LEU A 409 -4.63 -7.89 -16.09
N ASN A 410 -5.06 -9.09 -15.64
CA ASN A 410 -5.34 -9.35 -14.22
C ASN A 410 -4.78 -10.71 -13.82
N GLY A 411 -4.34 -10.83 -12.57
CA GLY A 411 -3.98 -12.10 -11.96
C GLY A 411 -5.21 -12.95 -11.61
N SER A 412 -5.15 -14.25 -11.82
CA SER A 412 -6.29 -15.15 -11.50
C SER A 412 -6.57 -15.26 -9.99
N LEU A 413 -5.59 -14.90 -9.14
CA LEU A 413 -5.70 -14.84 -7.68
C LEU A 413 -5.88 -13.41 -7.17
N ASP A 414 -6.19 -12.45 -8.05
CA ASP A 414 -6.48 -11.08 -7.64
C ASP A 414 -7.81 -11.03 -6.89
N VAL A 415 -7.74 -10.80 -5.58
CA VAL A 415 -8.92 -10.67 -4.70
C VAL A 415 -9.41 -9.22 -4.58
N GLN A 416 -8.63 -8.25 -5.08
CA GLN A 416 -8.99 -6.83 -5.05
C GLN A 416 -9.74 -6.41 -6.31
N VAL A 417 -9.26 -6.84 -7.47
CA VAL A 417 -9.94 -6.65 -8.77
C VAL A 417 -10.12 -8.02 -9.44
N PRO A 418 -11.15 -8.78 -9.07
CA PRO A 418 -11.31 -10.17 -9.51
C PRO A 418 -11.27 -10.31 -11.03
N ALA A 419 -10.34 -11.15 -11.53
CA ALA A 419 -10.06 -11.30 -12.95
C ALA A 419 -11.28 -11.72 -13.76
N LYS A 420 -12.06 -12.67 -13.25
CA LYS A 420 -13.20 -13.26 -13.96
C LYS A 420 -14.22 -12.20 -14.41
N GLU A 421 -14.68 -11.37 -13.49
CA GLU A 421 -15.71 -10.36 -13.74
C GLU A 421 -15.14 -9.18 -14.52
N ASN A 422 -13.95 -8.71 -14.14
CA ASN A 422 -13.33 -7.53 -14.74
C ASN A 422 -12.85 -7.79 -16.17
N LEU A 423 -12.19 -8.94 -16.44
CA LEU A 423 -11.76 -9.28 -17.80
C LEU A 423 -12.92 -9.61 -18.73
N ALA A 424 -14.02 -10.18 -18.19
CA ALA A 424 -15.23 -10.37 -18.97
C ALA A 424 -15.84 -9.02 -19.40
N ALA A 425 -15.93 -8.06 -18.48
CA ALA A 425 -16.39 -6.71 -18.75
C ALA A 425 -15.45 -5.96 -19.73
N ALA A 426 -14.12 -6.12 -19.56
CA ALA A 426 -13.14 -5.57 -20.48
C ALA A 426 -13.32 -6.08 -21.90
N ARG A 427 -13.47 -7.41 -22.09
CA ARG A 427 -13.71 -8.02 -23.41
C ARG A 427 -14.98 -7.50 -24.07
N GLU A 428 -16.06 -7.37 -23.30
CA GLU A 428 -17.32 -6.84 -23.80
C GLU A 428 -17.20 -5.37 -24.20
N ALA A 429 -16.61 -4.53 -23.34
CA ALA A 429 -16.45 -3.10 -23.61
C ALA A 429 -15.51 -2.83 -24.79
N LEU A 430 -14.43 -3.60 -24.92
CA LEU A 430 -13.41 -3.45 -25.96
C LEU A 430 -13.71 -4.25 -27.24
N LYS A 431 -14.84 -4.95 -27.36
CA LYS A 431 -15.12 -5.87 -28.49
C LYS A 431 -15.05 -5.25 -29.88
N LYS A 432 -15.20 -3.92 -29.99
CA LYS A 432 -15.06 -3.17 -31.23
C LYS A 432 -13.62 -2.73 -31.52
N ASN A 433 -12.72 -2.85 -30.56
CA ASN A 433 -11.33 -2.49 -30.71
C ASN A 433 -10.49 -3.72 -31.07
N SER A 434 -10.22 -3.92 -32.35
CA SER A 434 -9.43 -5.06 -32.85
C SER A 434 -7.96 -5.06 -32.41
N LYS A 435 -7.49 -3.97 -31.75
CA LYS A 435 -6.13 -3.84 -31.21
C LYS A 435 -6.09 -4.12 -29.71
N ALA A 436 -7.19 -4.51 -29.10
CA ALA A 436 -7.25 -4.82 -27.68
C ALA A 436 -6.82 -6.27 -27.41
N THR A 437 -6.01 -6.45 -26.38
CA THR A 437 -5.59 -7.73 -25.80
C THR A 437 -6.08 -7.78 -24.37
N VAL A 438 -6.85 -8.81 -24.00
CA VAL A 438 -7.40 -9.00 -22.66
C VAL A 438 -6.97 -10.36 -22.15
N MET A 439 -6.13 -10.40 -21.11
CA MET A 439 -5.44 -11.60 -20.66
C MET A 439 -5.53 -11.79 -19.15
N GLU A 440 -5.78 -13.03 -18.72
CA GLU A 440 -5.67 -13.47 -17.35
C GLU A 440 -4.30 -14.15 -17.14
N LEU A 441 -3.62 -13.79 -16.06
CA LEU A 441 -2.34 -14.38 -15.67
C LEU A 441 -2.57 -15.38 -14.53
N ALA A 442 -2.41 -16.65 -14.84
CA ALA A 442 -2.67 -17.74 -13.91
C ALA A 442 -1.74 -17.70 -12.70
N GLY A 443 -2.28 -17.89 -11.50
CA GLY A 443 -1.52 -17.95 -10.25
C GLY A 443 -0.98 -16.62 -9.74
N MET A 444 -1.36 -15.50 -10.35
CA MET A 444 -0.87 -14.18 -9.94
C MET A 444 -1.91 -13.41 -9.13
N ASN A 445 -1.42 -12.61 -8.17
CA ASN A 445 -2.20 -11.71 -7.32
C ASN A 445 -2.40 -10.31 -7.95
N HIS A 446 -2.88 -9.35 -7.17
CA HIS A 446 -3.13 -7.97 -7.60
C HIS A 446 -1.88 -7.20 -8.07
N LEU A 447 -0.69 -7.53 -7.53
CA LEU A 447 0.59 -6.94 -7.94
C LEU A 447 1.26 -7.71 -9.10
N LEU A 448 0.59 -8.72 -9.65
CA LEU A 448 1.13 -9.68 -10.62
C LEU A 448 2.34 -10.45 -10.08
N GLN A 449 2.35 -10.78 -8.80
CA GLN A 449 3.28 -11.71 -8.15
C GLN A 449 2.70 -13.12 -8.22
N GLU A 450 3.55 -14.13 -8.31
CA GLU A 450 3.11 -15.50 -8.09
C GLU A 450 2.70 -15.70 -6.63
N ALA A 451 1.47 -16.12 -6.39
CA ALA A 451 0.85 -16.19 -5.07
C ALA A 451 0.18 -17.54 -4.82
N LYS A 452 -0.18 -17.81 -3.57
CA LYS A 452 -0.90 -19.04 -3.17
C LYS A 452 -2.40 -18.81 -3.05
N THR A 453 -2.78 -17.72 -2.38
CA THR A 453 -4.19 -17.36 -2.10
C THR A 453 -4.59 -16.03 -2.72
N GLY A 454 -3.61 -15.16 -3.00
CA GLY A 454 -3.80 -13.78 -3.45
C GLY A 454 -4.22 -12.82 -2.34
N ALA A 455 -4.29 -13.29 -1.09
CA ALA A 455 -4.58 -12.42 0.05
C ALA A 455 -3.48 -11.37 0.25
N PRO A 456 -3.83 -10.11 0.57
CA PRO A 456 -2.85 -9.03 0.70
C PRO A 456 -1.74 -9.26 1.76
N ASN A 457 -1.99 -10.09 2.78
CA ASN A 457 -0.96 -10.45 3.75
C ASN A 457 0.19 -11.29 3.16
N GLU A 458 -0.01 -11.97 2.02
CA GLU A 458 1.06 -12.69 1.33
C GLU A 458 2.13 -11.75 0.75
N TYR A 459 1.82 -10.46 0.52
CA TYR A 459 2.78 -9.51 -0.04
C TYR A 459 4.06 -9.40 0.79
N ASN A 460 3.96 -9.51 2.12
CA ASN A 460 5.15 -9.50 2.97
C ASN A 460 6.09 -10.67 2.71
N ASP A 461 5.54 -11.85 2.47
CA ASP A 461 6.29 -13.10 2.37
C ASP A 461 6.82 -13.38 0.95
N ILE A 462 6.25 -12.73 -0.05
CA ILE A 462 6.70 -12.82 -1.44
C ILE A 462 7.91 -11.92 -1.62
N GLU A 463 9.06 -12.49 -2.02
CA GLU A 463 10.29 -11.72 -2.25
C GLU A 463 10.25 -10.93 -3.57
N GLU A 464 9.57 -11.46 -4.58
CA GLU A 464 9.47 -10.90 -5.92
C GLU A 464 8.44 -9.78 -5.98
N THR A 465 8.80 -8.64 -6.55
CA THR A 465 7.91 -7.48 -6.66
C THR A 465 6.92 -7.60 -7.82
N MET A 466 7.35 -8.14 -8.93
CA MET A 466 6.49 -8.47 -10.07
C MET A 466 7.04 -9.69 -10.78
N SER A 467 6.18 -10.66 -11.14
CA SER A 467 6.59 -11.87 -11.84
C SER A 467 7.37 -11.54 -13.13
N PRO A 468 8.55 -12.14 -13.35
CA PRO A 468 9.27 -12.01 -14.62
C PRO A 468 8.43 -12.36 -15.83
N THR A 469 7.48 -13.29 -15.67
CA THR A 469 6.51 -13.65 -16.72
C THR A 469 5.58 -12.47 -17.03
N ALA A 470 5.06 -11.79 -16.01
CA ALA A 470 4.23 -10.60 -16.19
C ALA A 470 5.01 -9.45 -16.83
N LEU A 471 6.22 -9.16 -16.33
CA LEU A 471 7.12 -8.16 -16.93
C LEU A 471 7.40 -8.44 -18.40
N LYS A 472 7.68 -9.71 -18.73
CA LYS A 472 7.94 -10.13 -20.12
C LYS A 472 6.71 -9.91 -20.99
N ILE A 473 5.51 -10.30 -20.56
CA ILE A 473 4.27 -10.12 -21.31
C ILE A 473 4.02 -8.64 -21.60
N ILE A 474 4.15 -7.77 -20.59
CA ILE A 474 3.96 -6.32 -20.73
C ILE A 474 4.97 -5.73 -21.72
N THR A 475 6.25 -6.03 -21.53
CA THR A 475 7.32 -5.46 -22.35
C THR A 475 7.31 -5.98 -23.78
N ASP A 476 7.00 -7.25 -24.01
CA ASP A 476 6.89 -7.83 -25.34
C ASP A 476 5.68 -7.26 -26.08
N TRP A 477 4.50 -7.18 -25.43
CA TRP A 477 3.32 -6.56 -26.03
C TRP A 477 3.58 -5.10 -26.44
N LEU A 478 4.24 -4.32 -25.57
CA LEU A 478 4.63 -2.95 -25.88
C LEU A 478 5.63 -2.90 -27.05
N SER A 479 6.60 -3.79 -27.09
CA SER A 479 7.58 -3.87 -28.19
C SER A 479 6.90 -4.16 -29.53
N GLU A 480 5.93 -5.07 -29.54
CA GLU A 480 5.19 -5.45 -30.75
C GLU A 480 4.24 -4.35 -31.24
N ASN A 481 3.53 -3.70 -30.34
CA ASN A 481 2.49 -2.75 -30.69
C ASN A 481 2.97 -1.30 -30.83
N VAL A 482 4.14 -0.96 -30.27
CA VAL A 482 4.65 0.42 -30.26
C VAL A 482 5.99 0.57 -30.98
N LEU A 483 6.96 -0.35 -30.75
CA LEU A 483 8.29 -0.23 -31.39
C LEU A 483 8.26 -0.66 -32.85
N ARG A 484 7.62 -1.80 -33.17
CA ARG A 484 7.62 -2.35 -34.53
C ARG A 484 6.79 -1.54 -35.52
N ARG A 485 5.72 -0.90 -35.08
CA ARG A 485 4.86 -0.07 -35.95
C ARG A 485 5.53 1.19 -36.48
N GLY A 486 6.63 1.64 -35.87
CA GLY A 486 7.41 2.79 -36.35
C GLY A 486 8.33 2.49 -37.56
N HIS A 487 8.35 1.24 -38.05
CA HIS A 487 9.21 0.82 -39.17
C HIS A 487 8.44 0.38 -40.43
N GLU A 488 7.11 0.53 -40.47
CA GLU A 488 6.41 0.37 -41.72
C GLU A 488 6.66 1.62 -42.59
N PRO A 489 7.27 1.46 -43.79
CA PRO A 489 7.45 2.58 -44.71
C PRO A 489 6.06 3.08 -45.09
N THR A 490 5.82 4.38 -44.95
CA THR A 490 4.66 5.07 -45.54
C THR A 490 4.67 4.82 -47.02
N SER A 491 3.79 3.95 -47.48
CA SER A 491 3.50 3.69 -48.91
C SER A 491 2.75 4.84 -49.54
#